data_06bef1b92958814b7d2ff680f6b3c84c
#
_entry.id   06bef1b92958814b7d2ff680f6b3c84c
#
_cell.length_a   1.000
_cell.length_b   1.000
_cell.length_c   1.000
_cell.angle_alpha   90.00
_cell.angle_beta   90.00
_cell.angle_gamma   90.00
#
_symmetry.space_group_name_H-M   'P 1'
#
loop_
_entity.id
_entity.type
_entity.pdbx_description
1 polymer ?
#
loop_
_entity_poly.entity_id
_entity_poly.type
_entity_poly.pdbx_seq_one_letter_code
_entity_poly.pdbx_strand_id
1 'polypeptide(L)'
;LTPVRDRTGPSRLLAMVEGRSQQAFQAWLAGRPRAWRDGLEVVAMDGFTGFKTATSHELPEATAVLDPFHVVRVAGDALDRCRRRVQQDLHGHRGRSTDPLYRARRTLHTGLITDRQQQRLTALFGDEDHLQV
;
A
#
# COMPACT_ATOMS: atom_id res chain seq x y z
N LEU A 1 -3.44 12.80 1.48
CA LEU A 1 -3.03 13.15 2.86
C LEU A 1 -3.83 12.28 3.80
N THR A 2 -3.15 11.41 4.54
CA THR A 2 -3.76 10.55 5.54
C THR A 2 -4.23 11.40 6.72
N PRO A 3 -5.43 11.19 7.24
CA PRO A 3 -5.93 11.98 8.37
C PRO A 3 -5.10 11.73 9.63
N VAL A 4 -4.77 12.81 10.33
CA VAL A 4 -4.15 12.72 11.65
C VAL A 4 -5.20 12.16 12.63
N ARG A 5 -4.88 11.06 13.30
CA ARG A 5 -5.67 10.58 14.44
C ARG A 5 -5.14 11.21 15.71
N ASP A 6 -5.95 12.03 16.32
CA ASP A 6 -5.88 12.25 17.76
C ASP A 6 -6.35 10.95 18.45
N ARG A 7 -5.63 10.51 19.47
CA ARG A 7 -5.97 9.29 20.24
C ARG A 7 -7.39 9.33 20.83
N THR A 8 -8.02 10.49 20.89
CA THR A 8 -9.30 10.73 21.55
C THR A 8 -10.43 11.19 20.63
N GLY A 9 -10.16 11.42 19.33
CA GLY A 9 -11.11 12.00 18.40
C GLY A 9 -11.26 11.25 17.07
N PRO A 10 -12.32 11.55 16.30
CA PRO A 10 -12.48 11.01 14.95
C PRO A 10 -11.40 11.56 14.00
N SER A 11 -11.03 10.74 13.00
CA SER A 11 -10.13 11.18 11.93
C SER A 11 -10.73 12.38 11.18
N ARG A 12 -9.92 13.42 10.94
CA ARG A 12 -10.35 14.63 10.24
C ARG A 12 -9.34 15.02 9.15
N LEU A 13 -9.84 15.58 8.06
CA LEU A 13 -9.00 16.20 7.05
C LEU A 13 -8.46 17.53 7.59
N LEU A 14 -7.14 17.70 7.63
CA LEU A 14 -6.49 18.92 8.10
C LEU A 14 -6.36 19.98 7.00
N ALA A 15 -5.97 19.54 5.80
CA ALA A 15 -5.81 20.44 4.65
C ALA A 15 -5.80 19.63 3.34
N MET A 16 -6.10 20.34 2.26
CA MET A 16 -5.80 19.93 0.90
C MET A 16 -4.78 20.90 0.32
N VAL A 17 -3.62 20.40 -0.10
CA VAL A 17 -2.53 21.21 -0.64
C VAL A 17 -2.34 20.85 -2.09
N GLU A 18 -2.26 21.84 -2.97
CA GLU A 18 -2.02 21.63 -4.38
C GLU A 18 -0.59 21.10 -4.60
N GLY A 19 -0.48 20.12 -5.51
CA GLY A 19 0.79 19.48 -5.83
C GLY A 19 1.09 18.24 -4.98
N ARG A 20 2.03 17.41 -5.49
CA ARG A 20 2.48 16.17 -4.84
C ARG A 20 4.01 16.16 -4.68
N SER A 21 4.61 17.33 -4.50
CA SER A 21 6.05 17.46 -4.35
C SER A 21 6.48 17.44 -2.88
N GLN A 22 7.74 17.07 -2.64
CA GLN A 22 8.39 17.24 -1.34
C GLN A 22 8.26 18.68 -0.84
N GLN A 23 8.53 19.64 -1.71
CA GLN A 23 8.52 21.08 -1.38
C GLN A 23 7.13 21.56 -0.93
N ALA A 24 6.06 21.17 -1.63
CA ALA A 24 4.70 21.53 -1.27
C ALA A 24 4.33 21.00 0.13
N PHE A 25 4.68 19.76 0.41
CA PHE A 25 4.42 19.15 1.72
C PHE A 25 5.29 19.79 2.83
N GLN A 26 6.56 20.03 2.55
CA GLN A 26 7.48 20.69 3.49
C GLN A 26 7.03 22.11 3.83
N ALA A 27 6.68 22.91 2.82
CA ALA A 27 6.16 24.25 3.02
C ALA A 27 4.87 24.28 3.85
N TRP A 28 3.98 23.30 3.60
CA TRP A 28 2.76 23.15 4.41
C TRP A 28 3.06 22.82 5.88
N LEU A 29 4.01 21.93 6.15
CA LEU A 29 4.44 21.59 7.51
C LEU A 29 5.10 22.79 8.19
N ALA A 30 6.02 23.47 7.51
CA ALA A 30 6.73 24.66 8.02
C ALA A 30 5.76 25.79 8.41
N GLY A 31 4.64 25.92 7.70
CA GLY A 31 3.58 26.86 8.01
C GLY A 31 2.71 26.51 9.23
N ARG A 32 2.94 25.36 9.89
CA ARG A 32 2.20 25.00 11.11
C ARG A 32 2.89 25.56 12.35
N PRO A 33 2.11 25.92 13.41
CA PRO A 33 2.69 26.37 14.67
C PRO A 33 3.67 25.31 15.22
N ARG A 34 4.75 25.76 15.83
CA ARG A 34 5.77 24.86 16.38
C ARG A 34 5.17 23.89 17.40
N ALA A 35 4.35 24.38 18.31
CA ALA A 35 3.69 23.53 19.30
C ALA A 35 2.83 22.42 18.69
N TRP A 36 2.23 22.66 17.51
CA TRP A 36 1.49 21.64 16.77
C TRP A 36 2.45 20.60 16.18
N ARG A 37 3.57 21.03 15.61
CA ARG A 37 4.58 20.13 15.04
C ARG A 37 5.24 19.26 16.12
N ASP A 38 5.60 19.88 17.24
CA ASP A 38 6.23 19.20 18.39
C ASP A 38 5.29 18.18 19.07
N GLY A 39 3.97 18.31 18.89
CA GLY A 39 2.97 17.38 19.38
C GLY A 39 2.72 16.16 18.45
N LEU A 40 3.39 16.07 17.30
CA LEU A 40 3.24 14.94 16.39
C LEU A 40 4.22 13.81 16.73
N GLU A 41 3.70 12.70 17.21
CA GLU A 41 4.49 11.52 17.57
C GLU A 41 4.73 10.59 16.36
N VAL A 42 3.73 10.43 15.50
CA VAL A 42 3.75 9.48 14.37
C VAL A 42 3.18 10.11 13.11
N VAL A 43 3.88 9.93 12.00
CA VAL A 43 3.42 10.33 10.66
C VAL A 43 3.37 9.10 9.75
N ALA A 44 2.18 8.67 9.38
CA ALA A 44 1.97 7.62 8.39
C ALA A 44 1.96 8.22 6.98
N MET A 45 2.72 7.62 6.07
CA MET A 45 2.84 8.10 4.69
C MET A 45 2.93 6.96 3.69
N ASP A 46 2.64 7.27 2.43
CA ASP A 46 2.94 6.34 1.33
C ASP A 46 4.46 6.27 1.07
N GLY A 47 4.88 5.33 0.23
CA GLY A 47 6.31 5.08 -0.04
C GLY A 47 7.05 6.18 -0.80
N PHE A 48 6.50 7.40 -0.92
CA PHE A 48 7.17 8.50 -1.60
C PHE A 48 8.29 9.10 -0.74
N THR A 49 9.52 8.93 -1.18
CA THR A 49 10.73 9.36 -0.45
C THR A 49 10.75 10.86 -0.11
N GLY A 50 10.18 11.70 -0.98
CA GLY A 50 10.08 13.14 -0.75
C GLY A 50 9.26 13.51 0.49
N PHE A 51 8.20 12.75 0.81
CA PHE A 51 7.43 12.98 2.03
C PHE A 51 8.22 12.59 3.28
N LYS A 52 8.98 11.49 3.22
CA LYS A 52 9.88 11.10 4.31
C LYS A 52 10.92 12.18 4.59
N THR A 53 11.56 12.71 3.55
CA THR A 53 12.56 13.78 3.70
C THR A 53 11.95 15.05 4.30
N ALA A 54 10.78 15.48 3.83
CA ALA A 54 10.08 16.63 4.37
C ALA A 54 9.69 16.43 5.85
N THR A 55 9.19 15.23 6.20
CA THR A 55 8.86 14.86 7.59
C THR A 55 10.09 14.90 8.48
N SER A 56 11.19 14.27 8.08
CA SER A 56 12.42 14.26 8.88
C SER A 56 13.00 15.67 9.11
N HIS A 57 12.78 16.58 8.18
CA HIS A 57 13.25 17.97 8.29
C HIS A 57 12.37 18.82 9.20
N GLU A 58 11.05 18.74 9.03
CA GLU A 58 10.10 19.62 9.72
C GLU A 58 9.58 19.04 11.05
N LEU A 59 9.69 17.72 11.23
CA LEU A 59 9.18 16.97 12.38
C LEU A 59 10.24 15.97 12.88
N PRO A 60 11.39 16.45 13.37
CA PRO A 60 12.54 15.58 13.71
C PRO A 60 12.24 14.57 14.81
N GLU A 61 11.30 14.89 15.71
CA GLU A 61 10.91 14.01 16.83
C GLU A 61 9.81 13.00 16.45
N ALA A 62 9.18 13.18 15.28
CA ALA A 62 8.09 12.29 14.85
C ALA A 62 8.62 11.02 14.20
N THR A 63 8.05 9.88 14.56
CA THR A 63 8.33 8.61 13.90
C THR A 63 7.59 8.50 12.57
N ALA A 64 8.35 8.44 11.48
CA ALA A 64 7.79 8.19 10.15
C ALA A 64 7.52 6.70 9.95
N VAL A 65 6.27 6.35 9.66
CA VAL A 65 5.85 4.96 9.40
C VAL A 65 5.26 4.83 8.00
N LEU A 66 5.49 3.70 7.38
CA LEU A 66 4.89 3.40 6.09
C LEU A 66 3.42 3.00 6.28
N ASP A 67 2.54 3.58 5.46
CA ASP A 67 1.12 3.25 5.47
C ASP A 67 0.91 1.75 5.16
N PRO A 68 0.30 0.97 6.07
CA PRO A 68 0.05 -0.45 5.86
C PRO A 68 -0.75 -0.76 4.58
N PHE A 69 -1.71 0.10 4.22
CA PHE A 69 -2.47 -0.05 2.97
C PHE A 69 -1.59 0.10 1.74
N HIS A 70 -0.59 0.98 1.80
CA HIS A 70 0.39 1.11 0.73
C HIS A 70 1.23 -0.16 0.58
N VAL A 71 1.68 -0.75 1.70
CA VAL A 71 2.45 -2.01 1.70
C VAL A 71 1.63 -3.14 1.08
N VAL A 72 0.39 -3.33 1.52
CA VAL A 72 -0.52 -4.36 0.99
C VAL A 72 -0.77 -4.16 -0.50
N ARG A 73 -0.98 -2.92 -0.95
CA ARG A 73 -1.15 -2.60 -2.37
C ARG A 73 0.08 -2.94 -3.20
N VAL A 74 1.26 -2.57 -2.74
CA VAL A 74 2.53 -2.87 -3.46
C VAL A 74 2.77 -4.37 -3.52
N ALA A 75 2.50 -5.10 -2.44
CA ALA A 75 2.58 -6.57 -2.43
C ALA A 75 1.59 -7.19 -3.42
N GLY A 76 0.34 -6.72 -3.45
CA GLY A 76 -0.67 -7.16 -4.41
C GLY A 76 -0.26 -6.90 -5.87
N ASP A 77 0.30 -5.72 -6.15
CA ASP A 77 0.82 -5.38 -7.48
C ASP A 77 2.01 -6.28 -7.89
N ALA A 78 2.88 -6.65 -6.93
CA ALA A 78 3.98 -7.57 -7.18
C ALA A 78 3.47 -8.97 -7.51
N LEU A 79 2.52 -9.47 -6.72
CA LEU A 79 1.86 -10.76 -6.93
C LEU A 79 1.16 -10.82 -8.30
N ASP A 80 0.45 -9.75 -8.70
CA ASP A 80 -0.21 -9.71 -10.00
C ASP A 80 0.79 -9.68 -11.17
N ARG A 81 1.96 -9.05 -11.00
CA ARG A 81 3.05 -9.13 -11.99
C ARG A 81 3.59 -10.56 -12.12
N CYS A 82 3.83 -11.26 -11.00
CA CYS A 82 4.26 -12.66 -11.01
C CYS A 82 3.23 -13.54 -11.72
N ARG A 83 1.97 -13.45 -11.32
CA ARG A 83 0.87 -14.19 -11.93
C ARG A 83 0.81 -13.98 -13.45
N ARG A 84 0.91 -12.74 -13.92
CA ARG A 84 0.87 -12.43 -15.37
C ARG A 84 2.08 -12.98 -16.09
N ARG A 85 3.26 -12.98 -15.47
CA ARG A 85 4.46 -13.58 -16.04
C ARG A 85 4.25 -15.08 -16.23
N VAL A 86 3.86 -15.80 -15.16
CA VAL A 86 3.60 -17.23 -15.22
C VAL A 86 2.56 -17.58 -16.29
N GLN A 87 1.45 -16.82 -16.38
CA GLN A 87 0.45 -17.05 -17.42
C GLN A 87 0.99 -16.76 -18.84
N GLN A 88 1.86 -15.77 -18.99
CA GLN A 88 2.50 -15.50 -20.28
C GLN A 88 3.43 -16.65 -20.68
N ASP A 89 4.16 -17.21 -19.72
CA ASP A 89 5.12 -18.31 -19.95
C ASP A 89 4.37 -19.62 -20.29
N LEU A 90 3.29 -19.92 -19.56
CA LEU A 90 2.51 -21.13 -19.77
C LEU A 90 1.57 -21.10 -20.99
N HIS A 91 0.97 -19.94 -21.27
CA HIS A 91 -0.16 -19.85 -22.21
C HIS A 91 0.05 -18.86 -23.36
N GLY A 92 1.18 -18.13 -23.37
CA GLY A 92 1.45 -17.08 -24.37
C GLY A 92 0.57 -15.83 -24.24
N HIS A 93 -0.14 -15.65 -23.13
CA HIS A 93 -0.96 -14.46 -22.85
C HIS A 93 -1.05 -14.14 -21.34
N ARG A 94 -1.42 -12.89 -21.00
CA ARG A 94 -1.44 -12.39 -19.61
C ARG A 94 -2.66 -12.83 -18.77
N GLY A 95 -3.49 -13.70 -19.31
CA GLY A 95 -4.62 -14.32 -18.65
C GLY A 95 -5.97 -14.04 -19.32
N ARG A 96 -6.76 -15.08 -19.41
CA ARG A 96 -8.14 -15.08 -19.89
C ARG A 96 -9.09 -15.57 -18.80
N SER A 97 -10.38 -15.33 -18.95
CA SER A 97 -11.41 -15.72 -17.97
C SER A 97 -11.47 -17.24 -17.70
N THR A 98 -10.95 -18.04 -18.61
CA THR A 98 -10.87 -19.50 -18.50
C THR A 98 -9.69 -19.98 -17.66
N ASP A 99 -8.63 -19.17 -17.51
CA ASP A 99 -7.40 -19.58 -16.85
C ASP A 99 -7.55 -19.64 -15.33
N PRO A 100 -7.09 -20.71 -14.67
CA PRO A 100 -7.20 -20.86 -13.22
C PRO A 100 -6.56 -19.71 -12.44
N LEU A 101 -5.33 -19.32 -12.76
CA LEU A 101 -4.61 -18.21 -12.13
C LEU A 101 -5.32 -16.85 -12.33
N TYR A 102 -5.90 -16.59 -13.51
CA TYR A 102 -6.67 -15.38 -13.75
C TYR A 102 -7.95 -15.33 -12.90
N ARG A 103 -8.63 -16.47 -12.77
CA ARG A 103 -9.85 -16.57 -11.93
C ARG A 103 -9.55 -16.37 -10.46
N ALA A 104 -8.37 -16.80 -9.99
CA ALA A 104 -7.93 -16.65 -8.61
C ALA A 104 -7.41 -15.23 -8.27
N ARG A 105 -7.20 -14.33 -9.24
CA ARG A 105 -6.55 -13.02 -9.06
C ARG A 105 -7.08 -12.18 -7.90
N ARG A 106 -8.38 -12.21 -7.62
CA ARG A 106 -8.98 -11.48 -6.49
C ARG A 106 -8.67 -12.15 -5.16
N THR A 107 -8.74 -13.47 -5.11
CA THR A 107 -8.46 -14.26 -3.89
C THR A 107 -7.00 -14.13 -3.48
N LEU A 108 -6.08 -14.10 -4.44
CA LEU A 108 -4.64 -13.91 -4.20
C LEU A 108 -4.30 -12.57 -3.53
N HIS A 109 -5.13 -11.54 -3.70
CA HIS A 109 -4.94 -10.22 -3.10
C HIS A 109 -5.65 -10.06 -1.75
N THR A 110 -6.41 -11.06 -1.29
CA THR A 110 -7.24 -10.94 -0.09
C THR A 110 -6.48 -11.44 1.13
N GLY A 111 -6.33 -10.58 2.15
CA GLY A 111 -5.66 -10.93 3.40
C GLY A 111 -6.50 -11.83 4.32
N LEU A 112 -7.82 -11.75 4.22
CA LEU A 112 -8.75 -12.61 4.95
C LEU A 112 -9.51 -13.46 3.93
N ILE A 113 -9.26 -14.75 3.94
CA ILE A 113 -9.87 -15.73 3.03
C ILE A 113 -10.75 -16.70 3.79
N THR A 114 -11.86 -17.10 3.18
CA THR A 114 -12.75 -18.14 3.70
C THR A 114 -12.15 -19.53 3.44
N ASP A 115 -12.59 -20.54 4.20
CA ASP A 115 -12.15 -21.93 4.01
C ASP A 115 -12.32 -22.40 2.56
N ARG A 116 -13.44 -22.01 1.91
CA ARG A 116 -13.69 -22.32 0.50
C ARG A 116 -12.68 -21.66 -0.44
N GLN A 117 -12.25 -20.44 -0.14
CA GLN A 117 -11.21 -19.74 -0.91
C GLN A 117 -9.84 -20.40 -0.66
N GLN A 118 -9.55 -20.79 0.59
CA GLN A 118 -8.34 -21.51 0.95
C GLN A 118 -8.25 -22.85 0.18
N GLN A 119 -9.32 -23.63 0.16
CA GLN A 119 -9.36 -24.90 -0.60
C GLN A 119 -9.11 -24.68 -2.10
N ARG A 120 -9.66 -23.61 -2.68
CA ARG A 120 -9.42 -23.26 -4.10
C ARG A 120 -7.97 -22.87 -4.37
N LEU A 121 -7.33 -22.13 -3.44
CA LEU A 121 -5.91 -21.80 -3.57
C LEU A 121 -5.03 -23.04 -3.41
N THR A 122 -5.33 -23.92 -2.47
CA THR A 122 -4.62 -25.19 -2.31
C THR A 122 -4.71 -26.04 -3.58
N ALA A 123 -5.90 -26.14 -4.17
CA ALA A 123 -6.08 -26.87 -5.44
C ALA A 123 -5.33 -26.18 -6.61
N LEU A 124 -5.29 -24.83 -6.64
CA LEU A 124 -4.57 -24.07 -7.66
C LEU A 124 -3.06 -24.31 -7.60
N PHE A 125 -2.48 -24.27 -6.39
CA PHE A 125 -1.05 -24.48 -6.16
C PHE A 125 -0.66 -25.94 -5.99
N GLY A 126 -1.61 -26.89 -6.11
CA GLY A 126 -1.35 -28.29 -6.31
C GLY A 126 -0.82 -28.61 -7.72
N ASP A 127 -0.95 -27.67 -8.64
CA ASP A 127 -0.34 -27.72 -9.96
C ASP A 127 1.04 -27.06 -9.90
N GLU A 128 2.10 -27.82 -10.21
CA GLU A 128 3.49 -27.35 -10.12
C GLU A 128 3.78 -26.15 -11.00
N ASP A 129 3.09 -26.04 -12.14
CA ASP A 129 3.21 -24.91 -13.06
C ASP A 129 2.77 -23.58 -12.45
N HIS A 130 1.96 -23.61 -11.39
CA HIS A 130 1.46 -22.44 -10.70
C HIS A 130 2.29 -22.03 -9.46
N LEU A 131 3.26 -22.85 -9.03
CA LEU A 131 4.03 -22.61 -7.80
C LEU A 131 4.97 -21.40 -7.88
N GLN A 132 5.18 -20.82 -9.06
CA GLN A 132 6.03 -19.65 -9.26
C GLN A 132 5.31 -18.29 -8.99
N VAL A 133 4.05 -18.31 -8.64
CA VAL A 133 3.26 -17.16 -8.25
C VAL A 133 3.35 -16.95 -6.75
#